data_91a12ef353d33c4f0a19ca9cf5fe5a3c
#
_entry.id   91a12ef353d33c4f0a19ca9cf5fe5a3c
#
_cell.length_a   1.000
_cell.length_b   1.000
_cell.length_c   1.000
_cell.angle_alpha   90.00
_cell.angle_beta   90.00
_cell.angle_gamma   90.00
#
_symmetry.space_group_name_H-M   'P 1'
#
loop_
_entity.id
_entity.type
_entity.pdbx_description
1 polymer ?
#
loop_
_entity_poly.entity_id
_entity_poly.type
_entity_poly.pdbx_seq_one_letter_code
_entity_poly.pdbx_strand_id
1 'polypeptide(L)'
;MADDMNSQRNNHDLPLWKSSVNSRFPTVAATAKHEVECRIIGEVGILSYLCTIITRGAFKSIDDPHSSIAQKNRKMKYNTATLPSGIRVILIPSTSDVVYCGYVVSAGSRHERNGEEGLAHFCEHVSFKGTPKRKASNILNELECVGGDLNAFTNKEDTTYYASVRKEHVARAVGLLTDIVFHSTYPQKEINKEVDVICDEIESYNDSPSELIFDEFENILFRDHPLGHNILGTAERVRGYQTADALRFTRGHYLPQRSVFFLHGDMTLQRLVRMLERATADLPTAAPDVEHEQAATLGPQPGAGDEPIVVHRDTHQSHVVIGGRSFAASDPRRLPLYVLNNLLGGPGMNSRLNVSLRERHGLVYTVESSMASYGDTGVWCTYFGCDNSDVKRCLRLLRHELDRVVDAPLSPGQLQAAKRQILGQLAITYDNHETLALDMGRACLHNRLERDIIHFRERLEEVRPEDVLQAARDVLGKKNLTTLVFE
;
A
#
# COMPACT_ATOMS: atom_id res chain seq x y z
N MET A 1 45.05 -54.44 27.09
CA MET A 1 45.80 -53.71 28.10
C MET A 1 45.07 -52.39 28.22
N ALA A 2 44.04 -52.31 29.04
CA ALA A 2 44.08 -52.08 30.51
C ALA A 2 44.66 -50.69 30.76
N ASP A 3 44.06 -49.83 31.35
CA ASP A 3 43.20 -49.51 32.48
C ASP A 3 43.32 -48.00 32.64
N ASP A 4 42.33 -47.29 32.88
CA ASP A 4 41.47 -47.13 34.07
C ASP A 4 41.80 -45.89 34.93
N MET A 5 40.69 -45.25 35.33
CA MET A 5 40.44 -44.53 36.60
C MET A 5 40.85 -43.03 36.71
N ASN A 6 39.95 -42.17 36.82
CA ASN A 6 38.99 -41.86 37.92
C ASN A 6 39.36 -40.62 38.76
N SER A 7 38.32 -39.85 39.00
CA SER A 7 37.93 -39.04 40.19
C SER A 7 38.53 -37.64 40.33
N GLN A 8 37.84 -36.64 40.74
CA GLN A 8 36.75 -36.37 41.69
C GLN A 8 36.38 -34.84 41.67
N ARG A 9 35.13 -34.58 41.71
CA ARG A 9 34.34 -33.69 42.60
C ARG A 9 34.87 -32.30 42.97
N ASN A 10 34.03 -31.27 42.77
CA ASN A 10 33.22 -30.73 43.87
C ASN A 10 32.12 -29.75 43.38
N ASN A 11 30.98 -29.96 43.99
CA ASN A 11 29.75 -29.19 44.07
C ASN A 11 29.95 -27.77 44.59
N HIS A 12 29.09 -26.84 44.11
CA HIS A 12 28.25 -26.02 45.02
C HIS A 12 26.97 -25.57 44.33
N ASP A 13 25.92 -26.08 44.73
CA ASP A 13 24.56 -25.75 45.14
C ASP A 13 23.80 -24.61 44.46
N LEU A 14 22.63 -25.04 43.97
CA LEU A 14 21.38 -24.39 43.61
C LEU A 14 20.73 -23.67 44.81
N PRO A 15 19.71 -22.82 44.53
CA PRO A 15 18.41 -23.43 44.74
C PRO A 15 17.37 -23.16 43.64
N LEU A 16 16.57 -24.16 43.45
CA LEU A 16 15.29 -24.27 42.76
C LEU A 16 14.23 -23.26 43.28
N TRP A 17 13.51 -22.65 42.34
CA TRP A 17 12.11 -22.26 42.60
C TRP A 17 11.23 -22.75 41.46
N LYS A 18 10.45 -23.79 41.77
CA LYS A 18 9.26 -24.17 41.02
C LYS A 18 8.08 -23.36 41.57
N SER A 19 7.36 -22.68 40.75
CA SER A 19 5.90 -22.50 40.94
C SER A 19 5.20 -22.39 39.58
N SER A 20 4.28 -23.31 39.43
CA SER A 20 3.31 -23.41 38.35
C SER A 20 2.36 -22.22 38.32
N VAL A 21 2.20 -21.57 37.17
CA VAL A 21 0.91 -20.94 36.81
C VAL A 21 0.71 -21.14 35.31
N ASN A 22 -0.34 -21.88 34.98
CA ASN A 22 -0.98 -21.91 33.67
C ASN A 22 -1.57 -20.53 33.38
N SER A 23 -1.16 -19.87 32.32
CA SER A 23 -2.02 -18.92 31.62
C SER A 23 -1.63 -18.81 30.16
N ARG A 24 -2.59 -19.12 29.34
CA ARG A 24 -2.62 -18.96 27.89
C ARG A 24 -2.49 -17.47 27.54
N PHE A 25 -1.42 -17.09 26.89
CA PHE A 25 -1.40 -15.90 26.01
C PHE A 25 -0.64 -16.27 24.74
N PRO A 26 -1.20 -16.04 23.55
CA PRO A 26 -0.45 -16.20 22.30
C PRO A 26 0.52 -15.02 22.15
N THR A 27 1.71 -15.33 21.72
CA THR A 27 2.84 -14.45 21.48
C THR A 27 2.46 -13.33 20.49
N VAL A 28 2.55 -12.09 20.95
CA VAL A 28 2.35 -10.85 20.20
C VAL A 28 3.34 -10.68 19.03
N ALA A 29 4.39 -11.50 18.97
CA ALA A 29 5.43 -11.45 17.93
C ALA A 29 4.97 -11.96 16.54
N ALA A 30 3.90 -12.76 16.46
CA ALA A 30 3.41 -13.28 15.17
C ALA A 30 2.45 -12.31 14.44
N THR A 31 1.79 -11.40 15.18
CA THR A 31 0.87 -10.42 14.62
C THR A 31 1.61 -9.21 14.03
N ALA A 32 2.71 -8.79 14.63
CA ALA A 32 3.50 -7.67 14.11
C ALA A 32 4.21 -8.00 12.78
N LYS A 33 4.66 -9.25 12.58
CA LYS A 33 5.27 -9.67 11.32
C LYS A 33 4.28 -9.67 10.14
N HIS A 34 3.03 -10.05 10.39
CA HIS A 34 2.00 -10.06 9.35
C HIS A 34 1.52 -8.65 8.95
N GLU A 35 1.56 -7.69 9.85
CA GLU A 35 1.18 -6.30 9.56
C GLU A 35 2.25 -5.54 8.76
N VAL A 36 3.53 -5.87 8.94
CA VAL A 36 4.63 -5.26 8.18
C VAL A 36 4.67 -5.81 6.75
N GLU A 37 4.43 -7.10 6.55
CA GLU A 37 4.40 -7.75 5.23
C GLU A 37 3.27 -7.21 4.32
N CYS A 38 2.12 -6.79 4.88
CA CYS A 38 1.03 -6.19 4.10
C CYS A 38 1.24 -4.71 3.72
N ARG A 39 2.23 -4.02 4.26
CA ARG A 39 2.44 -2.58 4.09
C ARG A 39 3.36 -2.20 2.93
N ILE A 40 4.12 -3.14 2.40
CA ILE A 40 5.08 -2.91 1.31
C ILE A 40 4.40 -2.89 -0.07
N ILE A 41 3.20 -3.47 -0.18
CA ILE A 41 2.47 -3.51 -1.45
C ILE A 41 1.77 -2.17 -1.64
N GLY A 42 2.41 -1.25 -2.32
CA GLY A 42 1.85 0.03 -2.74
C GLY A 42 0.49 -0.13 -3.42
N GLU A 43 -0.18 0.85 -3.87
CA GLU A 43 -1.58 0.97 -4.37
C GLU A 43 -2.34 -0.32 -4.78
N VAL A 44 -1.64 -1.44 -5.04
CA VAL A 44 -2.18 -2.80 -5.14
C VAL A 44 -2.77 -3.25 -3.79
N GLY A 45 -2.24 -2.76 -2.67
CA GLY A 45 -2.62 -3.15 -1.30
C GLY A 45 -3.99 -2.67 -0.81
N ILE A 46 -4.60 -1.64 -1.41
CA ILE A 46 -5.94 -1.18 -0.96
C ILE A 46 -7.00 -2.27 -1.18
N LEU A 47 -6.84 -3.12 -2.18
CA LEU A 47 -7.75 -4.24 -2.44
C LEU A 47 -7.31 -5.54 -1.74
N SER A 48 -6.02 -5.79 -1.56
CA SER A 48 -5.50 -6.95 -0.84
C SER A 48 -5.77 -6.87 0.67
N TYR A 49 -5.72 -5.67 1.25
CA TYR A 49 -6.04 -5.44 2.68
C TYR A 49 -7.50 -5.80 3.03
N LEU A 50 -8.43 -5.64 2.10
CA LEU A 50 -9.83 -6.07 2.26
C LEU A 50 -9.99 -7.59 2.37
N CYS A 51 -9.11 -8.38 1.79
CA CYS A 51 -9.20 -9.84 1.79
C CYS A 51 -8.88 -10.47 3.17
N THR A 52 -7.98 -9.88 3.94
CA THR A 52 -7.48 -10.48 5.19
C THR A 52 -8.41 -10.27 6.40
N ILE A 53 -9.23 -9.22 6.40
CA ILE A 53 -10.14 -8.90 7.53
C ILE A 53 -11.46 -9.70 7.50
N ILE A 54 -11.91 -10.16 6.32
CA ILE A 54 -13.23 -10.79 6.15
C ILE A 54 -13.29 -12.25 6.64
N THR A 55 -12.17 -12.93 6.87
CA THR A 55 -12.16 -14.36 7.22
C THR A 55 -12.51 -14.68 8.70
N ARG A 56 -12.82 -13.71 9.55
CA ARG A 56 -13.09 -13.92 11.00
C ARG A 56 -14.34 -13.26 11.58
N GLY A 57 -15.40 -13.11 10.82
CA GLY A 57 -16.68 -12.58 11.36
C GLY A 57 -17.89 -13.46 11.07
N ALA A 58 -18.47 -14.04 12.11
CA ALA A 58 -19.63 -14.94 12.03
C ALA A 58 -20.90 -14.21 11.54
N PHE A 59 -21.55 -14.80 10.55
CA PHE A 59 -22.89 -14.43 10.09
C PHE A 59 -23.92 -14.58 11.21
N LYS A 60 -24.70 -13.53 11.49
CA LYS A 60 -26.05 -13.61 11.99
C LYS A 60 -26.97 -12.85 11.05
N SER A 61 -27.89 -13.56 10.44
CA SER A 61 -28.98 -13.00 9.65
C SER A 61 -29.94 -12.21 10.56
N ILE A 62 -30.28 -11.00 10.17
CA ILE A 62 -31.44 -10.26 10.69
C ILE A 62 -32.19 -9.71 9.48
N ASP A 63 -33.28 -10.37 9.11
CA ASP A 63 -34.31 -9.81 8.26
C ASP A 63 -35.15 -8.82 9.10
N ASP A 64 -35.09 -7.54 8.75
CA ASP A 64 -36.02 -6.53 9.20
C ASP A 64 -36.46 -5.64 8.03
N PRO A 65 -37.72 -5.73 7.56
CA PRO A 65 -38.18 -5.02 6.36
C PRO A 65 -38.60 -3.55 6.59
N HIS A 66 -38.38 -2.97 7.74
CA HIS A 66 -38.83 -1.61 8.07
C HIS A 66 -37.79 -0.71 8.73
N SER A 67 -36.62 -0.57 8.14
CA SER A 67 -35.80 0.60 8.44
C SER A 67 -35.84 1.53 7.23
N SER A 68 -36.63 2.60 7.35
CA SER A 68 -36.62 3.75 6.44
C SER A 68 -35.23 4.38 6.46
N ILE A 69 -34.35 3.92 5.56
CA ILE A 69 -33.02 4.51 5.34
C ILE A 69 -33.22 5.80 4.55
N ALA A 70 -33.75 6.80 5.21
CA ALA A 70 -33.45 8.17 4.92
C ALA A 70 -32.09 8.54 5.55
N GLN A 71 -31.03 7.81 5.21
CA GLN A 71 -29.68 8.33 5.39
C GLN A 71 -29.48 9.41 4.32
N LYS A 72 -29.91 10.65 4.68
CA LYS A 72 -29.51 11.88 4.00
C LYS A 72 -28.02 11.77 3.64
N ASN A 73 -27.68 11.98 2.37
CA ASN A 73 -26.34 12.17 1.84
C ASN A 73 -25.51 13.07 2.79
N ARG A 74 -24.85 12.51 3.79
CA ARG A 74 -23.83 13.23 4.55
C ARG A 74 -22.60 13.25 3.66
N LYS A 75 -22.42 14.32 2.86
CA LYS A 75 -21.12 14.59 2.24
C LYS A 75 -20.07 14.50 3.33
N MET A 76 -18.99 13.74 3.05
CA MET A 76 -17.84 13.68 3.94
C MET A 76 -17.32 15.11 4.14
N LYS A 77 -17.24 15.55 5.39
CA LYS A 77 -16.78 16.91 5.71
C LYS A 77 -15.26 16.89 5.86
N TYR A 78 -14.61 17.80 5.22
CA TYR A 78 -13.19 18.07 5.41
C TYR A 78 -12.93 19.58 5.33
N ASN A 79 -11.76 20.01 5.81
CA ASN A 79 -11.32 21.39 5.76
C ASN A 79 -9.87 21.42 5.24
N THR A 80 -9.53 22.38 4.41
CA THR A 80 -8.19 22.53 3.85
C THR A 80 -7.60 23.89 4.14
N ALA A 81 -6.27 23.95 4.17
CA ALA A 81 -5.49 25.17 4.22
C ALA A 81 -4.15 24.95 3.50
N THR A 82 -3.44 26.03 3.17
CA THR A 82 -2.06 25.98 2.69
C THR A 82 -1.22 26.87 3.59
N LEU A 83 -0.10 26.35 4.08
CA LEU A 83 0.84 27.09 4.91
C LEU A 83 1.71 28.03 4.08
N PRO A 84 2.34 29.04 4.66
CA PRO A 84 3.32 29.90 3.96
C PRO A 84 4.48 29.13 3.31
N SER A 85 4.87 27.99 3.90
CA SER A 85 5.87 27.06 3.34
C SER A 85 5.40 26.31 2.10
N GLY A 86 4.10 26.37 1.75
CA GLY A 86 3.51 25.61 0.65
C GLY A 86 2.92 24.25 1.04
N ILE A 87 3.12 23.78 2.27
CA ILE A 87 2.50 22.55 2.76
C ILE A 87 0.97 22.69 2.70
N ARG A 88 0.30 21.79 2.00
CA ARG A 88 -1.15 21.68 2.00
C ARG A 88 -1.60 20.92 3.25
N VAL A 89 -2.69 21.34 3.84
CA VAL A 89 -3.25 20.76 5.07
C VAL A 89 -4.66 20.28 4.78
N ILE A 90 -4.97 19.04 5.15
CA ILE A 90 -6.34 18.50 5.13
C ILE A 90 -6.72 18.00 6.52
N LEU A 91 -7.85 18.46 7.03
CA LEU A 91 -8.45 18.05 8.30
C LEU A 91 -9.78 17.35 8.03
N ILE A 92 -9.90 16.12 8.48
CA ILE A 92 -11.12 15.32 8.46
C ILE A 92 -11.65 15.30 9.91
N PRO A 93 -12.73 16.05 10.22
CA PRO A 93 -13.27 16.11 11.59
C PRO A 93 -13.80 14.77 12.07
N SER A 94 -13.47 14.40 13.30
CA SER A 94 -13.99 13.23 14.00
C SER A 94 -14.23 13.57 15.46
N THR A 95 -15.05 12.77 16.13
CA THR A 95 -15.26 12.85 17.59
C THR A 95 -14.47 11.79 18.35
N SER A 96 -13.62 11.04 17.67
CA SER A 96 -12.76 10.02 18.26
C SER A 96 -11.74 10.63 19.21
N ASP A 97 -11.42 9.93 20.29
CA ASP A 97 -10.31 10.27 21.18
C ASP A 97 -8.94 9.95 20.56
N VAL A 98 -8.92 9.11 19.51
CA VAL A 98 -7.71 8.79 18.73
C VAL A 98 -7.65 9.68 17.50
N VAL A 99 -6.48 10.20 17.22
CA VAL A 99 -6.15 11.03 16.06
C VAL A 99 -5.15 10.31 15.20
N TYR A 100 -5.42 10.27 13.91
CA TYR A 100 -4.50 9.80 12.87
C TYR A 100 -3.99 11.02 12.11
N CYS A 101 -2.69 11.19 12.03
CA CYS A 101 -2.10 12.34 11.34
C CYS A 101 -0.76 11.99 10.72
N GLY A 102 -0.39 12.69 9.65
CA GLY A 102 0.87 12.42 8.96
C GLY A 102 1.16 13.35 7.81
N TYR A 103 2.33 13.14 7.22
CA TYR A 103 2.75 13.74 5.97
C TYR A 103 2.68 12.71 4.84
N VAL A 104 2.14 13.12 3.71
CA VAL A 104 2.33 12.45 2.42
C VAL A 104 3.21 13.34 1.58
N VAL A 105 4.34 12.82 1.14
CA VAL A 105 5.34 13.54 0.34
C VAL A 105 5.33 12.97 -1.08
N SER A 106 5.31 13.83 -2.09
CA SER A 106 5.42 13.43 -3.50
C SER A 106 6.87 13.02 -3.82
N ALA A 107 7.28 11.90 -3.26
CA ALA A 107 8.57 11.28 -3.44
C ALA A 107 8.41 9.76 -3.22
N GLY A 108 8.71 8.96 -4.21
CA GLY A 108 8.65 7.51 -4.16
C GLY A 108 9.68 6.93 -5.12
N SER A 109 9.67 5.62 -5.34
CA SER A 109 10.68 4.96 -6.17
C SER A 109 10.72 5.49 -7.61
N ARG A 110 9.59 5.95 -8.15
CA ARG A 110 9.52 6.60 -9.47
C ARG A 110 10.47 7.80 -9.63
N HIS A 111 10.82 8.47 -8.53
CA HIS A 111 11.65 9.67 -8.53
C HIS A 111 13.16 9.37 -8.41
N GLU A 112 13.51 8.10 -8.33
CA GLU A 112 14.89 7.62 -8.32
C GLU A 112 15.51 7.76 -9.71
N ARG A 113 16.81 8.05 -9.75
CA ARG A 113 17.58 8.05 -11.00
C ARG A 113 18.02 6.63 -11.34
N ASN A 114 18.36 6.41 -12.59
CA ASN A 114 18.97 5.13 -12.98
C ASN A 114 20.21 4.84 -12.12
N GLY A 115 20.23 3.69 -11.47
CA GLY A 115 21.28 3.29 -10.54
C GLY A 115 21.05 3.69 -9.08
N GLU A 116 19.89 4.27 -8.76
CA GLU A 116 19.47 4.64 -7.39
C GLU A 116 18.27 3.81 -6.92
N GLU A 117 18.06 2.62 -7.50
CA GLU A 117 16.92 1.77 -7.18
C GLU A 117 16.91 1.39 -5.68
N GLY A 118 15.79 1.66 -5.00
CA GLY A 118 15.61 1.46 -3.55
C GLY A 118 15.98 2.66 -2.67
N LEU A 119 16.42 3.79 -3.25
CA LEU A 119 16.86 4.96 -2.47
C LEU A 119 15.69 5.64 -1.74
N ALA A 120 14.50 5.67 -2.32
CA ALA A 120 13.32 6.25 -1.68
C ALA A 120 12.95 5.48 -0.40
N HIS A 121 12.88 4.14 -0.49
CA HIS A 121 12.63 3.26 0.65
C HIS A 121 13.76 3.33 1.68
N PHE A 122 15.02 3.33 1.23
CA PHE A 122 16.16 3.56 2.10
C PHE A 122 16.03 4.88 2.88
N CYS A 123 15.64 5.98 2.22
CA CYS A 123 15.44 7.28 2.89
C CYS A 123 14.33 7.22 3.94
N GLU A 124 13.26 6.45 3.69
CA GLU A 124 12.22 6.23 4.68
C GLU A 124 12.79 5.63 5.96
N HIS A 125 13.47 4.47 5.89
CA HIS A 125 14.09 3.78 7.02
C HIS A 125 15.03 4.68 7.81
N VAL A 126 15.93 5.37 7.11
CA VAL A 126 16.96 6.18 7.77
C VAL A 126 16.44 7.54 8.28
N SER A 127 15.21 7.94 7.92
CA SER A 127 14.55 9.13 8.48
C SER A 127 14.30 9.00 9.99
N PHE A 128 14.17 7.78 10.51
CA PHE A 128 13.98 7.51 11.94
C PHE A 128 15.29 7.47 12.74
N LYS A 129 16.44 7.66 12.10
CA LYS A 129 17.76 7.42 12.72
C LYS A 129 18.43 8.66 13.33
N GLY A 130 17.82 9.83 13.18
CA GLY A 130 18.28 11.03 13.87
C GLY A 130 17.99 12.34 13.15
N THR A 131 17.74 13.37 13.97
CA THR A 131 17.58 14.77 13.56
C THR A 131 18.54 15.62 14.39
N PRO A 132 18.69 16.96 14.11
CA PRO A 132 19.46 17.84 14.97
C PRO A 132 18.90 17.91 16.41
N LYS A 133 17.60 17.64 16.59
CA LYS A 133 16.92 17.75 17.88
C LYS A 133 16.77 16.42 18.60
N ARG A 134 16.78 15.28 17.86
CA ARG A 134 16.46 13.94 18.39
C ARG A 134 17.44 12.87 17.91
N LYS A 135 17.87 12.01 18.82
CA LYS A 135 18.56 10.76 18.48
C LYS A 135 17.53 9.70 18.08
N ALA A 136 17.96 8.63 17.41
CA ALA A 136 17.10 7.51 17.01
C ALA A 136 16.22 6.96 18.15
N SER A 137 16.82 6.70 19.32
CA SER A 137 16.10 6.22 20.50
C SER A 137 15.01 7.18 21.00
N ASN A 138 15.22 8.49 20.85
CA ASN A 138 14.23 9.49 21.23
C ASN A 138 13.07 9.50 20.21
N ILE A 139 13.37 9.36 18.92
CA ILE A 139 12.37 9.31 17.84
C ILE A 139 11.44 8.11 18.09
N LEU A 140 11.99 6.91 18.29
CA LEU A 140 11.24 5.69 18.54
C LEU A 140 10.36 5.80 19.80
N ASN A 141 10.91 6.32 20.90
CA ASN A 141 10.18 6.38 22.16
C ASN A 141 9.24 7.59 22.29
N GLU A 142 9.29 8.57 21.37
CA GLU A 142 8.58 9.85 21.51
C GLU A 142 7.05 9.64 21.60
N LEU A 143 6.49 8.75 20.82
CA LEU A 143 5.05 8.45 20.83
C LEU A 143 4.72 7.17 21.60
N GLU A 144 5.57 6.16 21.56
CA GLU A 144 5.34 4.90 22.27
C GLU A 144 5.19 5.08 23.77
N CYS A 145 5.97 5.98 24.40
CA CYS A 145 5.87 6.24 25.84
C CYS A 145 4.52 6.82 26.28
N VAL A 146 3.68 7.24 25.34
CA VAL A 146 2.30 7.71 25.58
C VAL A 146 1.25 6.81 24.93
N GLY A 147 1.66 5.62 24.47
CA GLY A 147 0.77 4.65 23.83
C GLY A 147 0.35 5.04 22.40
N GLY A 148 1.15 5.88 21.74
CA GLY A 148 0.98 6.21 20.33
C GLY A 148 1.80 5.29 19.43
N ASP A 149 1.46 5.25 18.15
CA ASP A 149 2.16 4.51 17.12
C ASP A 149 2.74 5.47 16.07
N LEU A 150 3.90 5.11 15.50
CA LEU A 150 4.61 5.88 14.49
C LEU A 150 5.02 4.92 13.36
N ASN A 151 4.62 5.25 12.13
CA ASN A 151 4.82 4.39 10.98
C ASN A 151 5.15 5.19 9.72
N ALA A 152 5.68 4.49 8.71
CA ALA A 152 5.87 5.02 7.37
C ALA A 152 5.75 3.91 6.32
N PHE A 153 5.55 4.29 5.08
CA PHE A 153 5.65 3.41 3.93
C PHE A 153 5.95 4.20 2.66
N THR A 154 6.66 3.56 1.74
CA THR A 154 7.04 4.11 0.45
C THR A 154 6.29 3.41 -0.68
N ASN A 155 5.72 4.21 -1.58
CA ASN A 155 5.10 3.75 -2.82
C ASN A 155 5.93 4.18 -4.05
N LYS A 156 5.43 3.87 -5.24
CA LYS A 156 6.06 4.33 -6.49
C LYS A 156 6.07 5.86 -6.61
N GLU A 157 5.00 6.57 -6.19
CA GLU A 157 4.84 8.02 -6.40
C GLU A 157 4.86 8.87 -5.12
N ASP A 158 4.74 8.26 -3.96
CA ASP A 158 4.68 8.96 -2.67
C ASP A 158 5.31 8.16 -1.53
N THR A 159 5.77 8.86 -0.49
CA THR A 159 6.15 8.30 0.81
C THR A 159 5.28 8.93 1.88
N THR A 160 4.74 8.13 2.77
CA THR A 160 3.85 8.55 3.86
C THR A 160 4.50 8.29 5.21
N TYR A 161 4.56 9.31 6.07
CA TYR A 161 4.94 9.22 7.48
C TYR A 161 3.74 9.56 8.34
N TYR A 162 3.32 8.69 9.24
CA TYR A 162 2.10 8.92 9.99
C TYR A 162 2.18 8.38 11.41
N ALA A 163 1.26 8.87 12.23
CA ALA A 163 1.13 8.47 13.62
C ALA A 163 -0.33 8.36 14.03
N SER A 164 -0.60 7.45 14.96
CA SER A 164 -1.83 7.36 15.71
C SER A 164 -1.58 7.69 17.18
N VAL A 165 -2.33 8.65 17.73
CA VAL A 165 -2.15 9.10 19.11
C VAL A 165 -3.49 9.50 19.73
N ARG A 166 -3.56 9.51 21.07
CA ARG A 166 -4.67 10.18 21.75
C ARG A 166 -4.59 11.69 21.50
N LYS A 167 -5.76 12.34 21.42
CA LYS A 167 -5.90 13.74 21.03
C LYS A 167 -5.08 14.73 21.88
N GLU A 168 -4.79 14.41 23.15
CA GLU A 168 -3.94 15.22 24.01
C GLU A 168 -2.46 15.25 23.57
N HIS A 169 -2.02 14.26 22.79
CA HIS A 169 -0.63 14.10 22.33
C HIS A 169 -0.39 14.55 20.88
N VAL A 170 -1.40 15.09 20.20
CA VAL A 170 -1.27 15.53 18.78
C VAL A 170 -0.14 16.52 18.56
N ALA A 171 0.10 17.46 19.49
CA ALA A 171 1.21 18.40 19.35
C ALA A 171 2.57 17.71 19.32
N ARG A 172 2.72 16.61 20.07
CA ARG A 172 3.93 15.78 20.08
C ARG A 172 4.09 15.06 18.74
N ALA A 173 3.03 14.44 18.21
CA ALA A 173 3.04 13.79 16.92
C ALA A 173 3.36 14.76 15.77
N VAL A 174 2.73 15.93 15.72
CA VAL A 174 3.02 16.97 14.73
C VAL A 174 4.49 17.40 14.78
N GLY A 175 5.04 17.63 15.98
CA GLY A 175 6.43 18.03 16.14
C GLY A 175 7.42 16.96 15.72
N LEU A 176 7.13 15.69 16.03
CA LEU A 176 7.96 14.56 15.64
C LEU A 176 7.94 14.31 14.14
N LEU A 177 6.73 14.20 13.55
CA LEU A 177 6.54 13.97 12.13
C LEU A 177 7.21 15.06 11.28
N THR A 178 7.06 16.34 11.66
CA THR A 178 7.73 17.44 10.97
C THR A 178 9.25 17.31 11.06
N ASP A 179 9.77 16.92 12.22
CA ASP A 179 11.21 16.80 12.45
C ASP A 179 11.82 15.66 11.62
N ILE A 180 11.19 14.47 11.59
CA ILE A 180 11.71 13.35 10.82
C ILE A 180 11.56 13.54 9.30
N VAL A 181 10.52 14.21 8.82
CA VAL A 181 10.31 14.43 7.38
C VAL A 181 11.25 15.49 6.82
N PHE A 182 11.43 16.61 7.52
CA PHE A 182 12.16 17.76 6.96
C PHE A 182 13.56 18.00 7.55
N HIS A 183 13.89 17.37 8.67
CA HIS A 183 15.16 17.66 9.38
C HIS A 183 16.01 16.41 9.66
N SER A 184 15.70 15.25 9.06
CA SER A 184 16.54 14.06 9.23
C SER A 184 17.95 14.30 8.70
N THR A 185 18.95 13.87 9.48
CA THR A 185 20.37 14.09 9.21
C THR A 185 21.09 12.90 8.62
N TYR A 186 20.41 11.75 8.63
CA TYR A 186 20.91 10.50 8.05
C TYR A 186 22.33 10.13 8.54
N PRO A 187 22.55 9.94 9.86
CA PRO A 187 23.88 9.71 10.39
C PRO A 187 24.50 8.42 9.82
N GLN A 188 25.69 8.49 9.24
CA GLN A 188 26.34 7.34 8.60
C GLN A 188 26.48 6.13 9.52
N LYS A 189 26.74 6.35 10.81
CA LYS A 189 26.82 5.28 11.79
C LYS A 189 25.51 4.50 11.95
N GLU A 190 24.38 5.19 11.85
CA GLU A 190 23.06 4.55 11.94
C GLU A 190 22.67 3.91 10.60
N ILE A 191 23.04 4.55 9.47
CA ILE A 191 22.92 3.94 8.14
C ILE A 191 23.60 2.57 8.09
N ASN A 192 24.85 2.48 8.55
CA ASN A 192 25.63 1.24 8.53
C ASN A 192 24.99 0.08 9.32
N LYS A 193 24.10 0.39 10.26
CA LYS A 193 23.32 -0.63 10.99
C LYS A 193 22.00 -0.97 10.25
N GLU A 194 21.39 0.04 9.66
CA GLU A 194 20.09 -0.12 9.00
C GLU A 194 20.18 -0.85 7.68
N VAL A 195 21.28 -0.70 6.98
CA VAL A 195 21.55 -1.40 5.71
C VAL A 195 21.36 -2.90 5.83
N ASP A 196 21.82 -3.53 6.92
CA ASP A 196 21.63 -4.97 7.14
C ASP A 196 20.14 -5.29 7.34
N VAL A 197 19.38 -4.47 8.08
CA VAL A 197 17.94 -4.63 8.29
C VAL A 197 17.17 -4.54 6.95
N ILE A 198 17.50 -3.53 6.12
CA ILE A 198 16.87 -3.37 4.79
C ILE A 198 17.25 -4.54 3.87
N CYS A 199 18.49 -5.02 3.92
CA CYS A 199 18.89 -6.19 3.13
C CYS A 199 18.15 -7.45 3.56
N ASP A 200 17.97 -7.68 4.86
CA ASP A 200 17.18 -8.81 5.38
C ASP A 200 15.70 -8.73 4.93
N GLU A 201 15.15 -7.52 4.87
CA GLU A 201 13.81 -7.29 4.33
C GLU A 201 13.72 -7.61 2.84
N ILE A 202 14.69 -7.15 2.04
CA ILE A 202 14.79 -7.48 0.60
C ILE A 202 14.88 -9.01 0.40
N GLU A 203 15.70 -9.71 1.19
CA GLU A 203 15.84 -11.16 1.12
C GLU A 203 14.52 -11.85 1.50
N SER A 204 13.88 -11.45 2.59
CA SER A 204 12.57 -11.96 3.00
C SER A 204 11.49 -11.77 1.94
N TYR A 205 11.48 -10.61 1.27
CA TYR A 205 10.56 -10.32 0.19
C TYR A 205 10.84 -11.18 -1.06
N ASN A 206 12.10 -11.37 -1.42
CA ASN A 206 12.52 -12.23 -2.53
C ASN A 206 12.18 -13.71 -2.30
N ASP A 207 12.09 -14.13 -1.04
CA ASP A 207 11.68 -15.47 -0.62
C ASP A 207 10.16 -15.67 -0.61
N SER A 208 9.38 -14.64 -0.96
CA SER A 208 7.91 -14.67 -1.09
C SER A 208 7.49 -14.59 -2.57
N PRO A 209 7.40 -15.71 -3.32
CA PRO A 209 7.06 -15.69 -4.74
C PRO A 209 5.70 -15.06 -5.04
N SER A 210 4.75 -15.17 -4.10
CA SER A 210 3.41 -14.60 -4.23
C SER A 210 3.39 -13.06 -4.16
N GLU A 211 4.39 -12.45 -3.55
CA GLU A 211 4.56 -10.99 -3.47
C GLU A 211 5.47 -10.49 -4.59
N LEU A 212 6.65 -11.10 -4.71
CA LEU A 212 7.66 -10.74 -5.70
C LEU A 212 7.13 -10.76 -7.14
N ILE A 213 6.21 -11.66 -7.47
CA ILE A 213 5.68 -11.78 -8.83
C ILE A 213 4.98 -10.51 -9.32
N PHE A 214 4.40 -9.71 -8.43
CA PHE A 214 3.77 -8.43 -8.80
C PHE A 214 4.81 -7.40 -9.20
N ASP A 215 5.89 -7.27 -8.45
CA ASP A 215 6.98 -6.35 -8.78
C ASP A 215 7.67 -6.75 -10.08
N GLU A 216 8.00 -8.04 -10.24
CA GLU A 216 8.58 -8.54 -11.49
C GLU A 216 7.65 -8.34 -12.68
N PHE A 217 6.34 -8.47 -12.48
CA PHE A 217 5.35 -8.19 -13.50
C PHE A 217 5.33 -6.70 -13.88
N GLU A 218 5.33 -5.79 -12.91
CA GLU A 218 5.42 -4.34 -13.16
C GLU A 218 6.74 -3.97 -13.83
N ASN A 219 7.87 -4.57 -13.44
CA ASN A 219 9.17 -4.37 -14.06
C ASN A 219 9.17 -4.77 -15.54
N ILE A 220 8.45 -5.83 -15.89
CA ILE A 220 8.26 -6.23 -17.29
C ILE A 220 7.40 -5.20 -18.03
N LEU A 221 6.25 -4.82 -17.47
CA LEU A 221 5.31 -3.88 -18.11
C LEU A 221 5.92 -2.50 -18.33
N PHE A 222 6.71 -2.04 -17.38
CA PHE A 222 7.29 -0.69 -17.35
C PHE A 222 8.79 -0.68 -17.62
N ARG A 223 9.29 -1.67 -18.37
CA ARG A 223 10.71 -1.69 -18.77
C ARG A 223 11.12 -0.36 -19.39
N ASP A 224 12.27 0.15 -18.97
CA ASP A 224 12.84 1.44 -19.39
C ASP A 224 12.02 2.67 -18.98
N HIS A 225 11.09 2.49 -18.03
CA HIS A 225 10.28 3.56 -17.46
C HIS A 225 10.56 3.68 -15.95
N PRO A 226 10.46 4.87 -15.33
CA PRO A 226 10.74 5.05 -13.90
C PRO A 226 9.88 4.21 -12.94
N LEU A 227 8.77 3.64 -13.39
CA LEU A 227 7.95 2.70 -12.61
C LEU A 227 8.50 1.26 -12.66
N GLY A 228 9.45 0.94 -13.56
CA GLY A 228 9.87 -0.41 -13.88
C GLY A 228 11.03 -0.92 -13.03
N HIS A 229 11.02 -0.68 -11.72
CA HIS A 229 11.97 -1.27 -10.76
C HIS A 229 11.31 -1.44 -9.38
N ASN A 230 11.86 -2.34 -8.58
CA ASN A 230 11.32 -2.65 -7.25
C ASN A 230 11.49 -1.47 -6.31
N ILE A 231 10.49 -1.23 -5.43
CA ILE A 231 10.53 -0.16 -4.42
C ILE A 231 11.69 -0.39 -3.44
N LEU A 232 11.93 -1.64 -3.06
CA LEU A 232 13.02 -2.02 -2.15
C LEU A 232 14.41 -1.91 -2.79
N GLY A 233 14.48 -1.87 -4.13
CA GLY A 233 15.74 -1.94 -4.87
C GLY A 233 16.42 -3.30 -4.76
N THR A 234 17.75 -3.30 -4.68
CA THR A 234 18.55 -4.51 -4.50
C THR A 234 19.51 -4.37 -3.33
N ALA A 235 19.82 -5.48 -2.64
CA ALA A 235 20.77 -5.49 -1.53
C ALA A 235 22.15 -4.94 -1.92
N GLU A 236 22.58 -5.15 -3.17
CA GLU A 236 23.83 -4.61 -3.69
C GLU A 236 23.81 -3.07 -3.70
N ARG A 237 22.73 -2.46 -4.21
CA ARG A 237 22.56 -1.00 -4.24
C ARG A 237 22.48 -0.41 -2.84
N VAL A 238 21.63 -0.99 -2.01
CA VAL A 238 21.38 -0.51 -0.64
C VAL A 238 22.67 -0.50 0.18
N ARG A 239 23.54 -1.52 0.06
CA ARG A 239 24.86 -1.55 0.73
C ARG A 239 25.80 -0.43 0.29
N GLY A 240 25.55 0.17 -0.86
CA GLY A 240 26.36 1.30 -1.38
C GLY A 240 25.90 2.67 -0.88
N TYR A 241 24.69 2.82 -0.34
CA TYR A 241 24.12 4.12 0.01
C TYR A 241 24.74 4.73 1.27
N GLN A 242 24.88 6.05 1.22
CA GLN A 242 25.49 6.85 2.26
C GLN A 242 24.63 8.08 2.60
N THR A 243 24.99 8.76 3.67
CA THR A 243 24.38 10.05 4.07
C THR A 243 24.20 11.02 2.92
N ALA A 244 25.19 11.10 2.03
CA ALA A 244 25.15 12.02 0.88
C ALA A 244 24.05 11.69 -0.11
N ASP A 245 23.75 10.40 -0.32
CA ASP A 245 22.71 9.94 -1.23
C ASP A 245 21.32 10.25 -0.67
N ALA A 246 21.08 9.93 0.60
CA ALA A 246 19.85 10.28 1.30
C ALA A 246 19.59 11.79 1.30
N LEU A 247 20.61 12.59 1.62
CA LEU A 247 20.50 14.06 1.60
C LEU A 247 20.25 14.61 0.21
N ARG A 248 20.84 14.03 -0.83
CA ARG A 248 20.60 14.44 -2.22
C ARG A 248 19.15 14.18 -2.61
N PHE A 249 18.65 12.97 -2.37
CA PHE A 249 17.28 12.58 -2.70
C PHE A 249 16.25 13.42 -1.94
N THR A 250 16.39 13.50 -0.62
CA THR A 250 15.40 14.21 0.22
C THR A 250 15.41 15.71 0.01
N ARG A 251 16.56 16.35 -0.19
CA ARG A 251 16.64 17.77 -0.56
C ARG A 251 16.00 18.08 -1.92
N GLY A 252 16.00 17.11 -2.85
CA GLY A 252 15.36 17.26 -4.15
C GLY A 252 13.86 17.03 -4.12
N HIS A 253 13.37 16.15 -3.24
CA HIS A 253 12.00 15.66 -3.30
C HIS A 253 11.15 15.93 -2.06
N TYR A 254 11.74 15.98 -0.84
CA TYR A 254 10.99 16.24 0.40
C TYR A 254 10.78 17.75 0.58
N LEU A 255 10.06 18.32 -0.36
CA LEU A 255 9.81 19.77 -0.39
C LEU A 255 8.46 20.10 0.26
N PRO A 256 8.38 21.20 1.06
CA PRO A 256 7.12 21.62 1.68
C PRO A 256 5.95 21.72 0.68
N GLN A 257 6.16 22.32 -0.48
CA GLN A 257 5.13 22.51 -1.52
C GLN A 257 4.75 21.21 -2.23
N ARG A 258 5.55 20.14 -2.10
CA ARG A 258 5.27 18.79 -2.59
C ARG A 258 4.71 17.87 -1.48
N SER A 259 4.26 18.44 -0.37
CA SER A 259 3.80 17.70 0.79
C SER A 259 2.38 18.08 1.19
N VAL A 260 1.65 17.11 1.73
CA VAL A 260 0.34 17.29 2.36
C VAL A 260 0.42 16.81 3.80
N PHE A 261 -0.01 17.63 4.75
CA PHE A 261 -0.27 17.17 6.10
C PHE A 261 -1.75 16.82 6.25
N PHE A 262 -2.05 15.58 6.63
CA PHE A 262 -3.41 15.14 6.92
C PHE A 262 -3.62 14.93 8.42
N LEU A 263 -4.86 15.17 8.87
CA LEU A 263 -5.28 14.83 10.22
C LEU A 263 -6.75 14.40 10.22
N HIS A 264 -7.02 13.24 10.78
CA HIS A 264 -8.37 12.77 11.12
C HIS A 264 -8.54 12.73 12.63
N GLY A 265 -9.43 13.58 13.18
CA GLY A 265 -9.62 13.66 14.63
C GLY A 265 -10.40 14.88 15.12
N ASP A 266 -10.50 14.98 16.45
CA ASP A 266 -11.22 16.06 17.16
C ASP A 266 -10.33 17.31 17.28
N MET A 267 -10.30 18.13 16.23
CA MET A 267 -9.52 19.37 16.21
C MET A 267 -10.14 20.41 15.27
N THR A 268 -9.88 21.69 15.53
CA THR A 268 -10.20 22.77 14.59
C THR A 268 -9.06 23.01 13.62
N LEU A 269 -9.37 23.39 12.37
CA LEU A 269 -8.36 23.69 11.35
C LEU A 269 -7.42 24.82 11.83
N GLN A 270 -7.93 25.87 12.48
CA GLN A 270 -7.14 26.99 12.96
C GLN A 270 -6.11 26.56 14.02
N ARG A 271 -6.47 25.59 14.88
CA ARG A 271 -5.54 25.04 15.88
C ARG A 271 -4.45 24.22 15.21
N LEU A 272 -4.83 23.36 14.25
CA LEU A 272 -3.89 22.56 13.47
C LEU A 272 -2.91 23.43 12.70
N VAL A 273 -3.39 24.42 11.95
CA VAL A 273 -2.56 25.35 11.18
C VAL A 273 -1.54 26.04 12.09
N ARG A 274 -1.97 26.61 13.23
CA ARG A 274 -1.02 27.24 14.18
C ARG A 274 0.03 26.28 14.73
N MET A 275 -0.32 25.00 14.92
CA MET A 275 0.65 23.99 15.37
C MET A 275 1.69 23.70 14.28
N LEU A 276 1.23 23.53 13.05
CA LEU A 276 2.08 23.27 11.90
C LEU A 276 2.97 24.50 11.58
N GLU A 277 2.44 25.71 11.58
CA GLU A 277 3.24 26.95 11.40
C GLU A 277 4.39 27.06 12.40
N ARG A 278 4.15 26.69 13.66
CA ARG A 278 5.22 26.66 14.67
C ARG A 278 6.24 25.54 14.43
N ALA A 279 5.77 24.36 14.00
CA ALA A 279 6.64 23.23 13.76
C ALA A 279 7.50 23.42 12.48
N THR A 280 7.01 24.20 11.52
CA THR A 280 7.63 24.44 10.21
C THR A 280 8.18 25.86 10.06
N ALA A 281 8.36 26.61 11.17
CA ALA A 281 8.78 28.01 11.15
C ALA A 281 10.17 28.26 10.55
N ASP A 282 11.01 27.23 10.54
CA ASP A 282 12.37 27.24 9.98
C ASP A 282 12.42 26.75 8.52
N LEU A 283 11.29 26.27 7.96
CA LEU A 283 11.22 25.90 6.56
C LEU A 283 11.12 27.14 5.65
N PRO A 284 11.70 27.08 4.45
CA PRO A 284 11.61 28.20 3.51
C PRO A 284 10.17 28.46 3.09
N THR A 285 9.85 29.72 2.80
CA THR A 285 8.60 30.06 2.13
C THR A 285 8.57 29.43 0.74
N ALA A 286 7.38 28.97 0.31
CA ALA A 286 7.23 28.33 -0.98
C ALA A 286 7.81 29.16 -2.13
N ALA A 287 8.70 28.56 -2.89
CA ALA A 287 9.11 29.11 -4.17
C ALA A 287 7.96 29.00 -5.19
N PRO A 288 7.83 29.94 -6.14
CA PRO A 288 6.85 29.78 -7.22
C PRO A 288 7.22 28.57 -8.07
N ASP A 289 6.20 27.81 -8.42
CA ASP A 289 6.16 26.64 -9.31
C ASP A 289 7.39 25.72 -9.33
N VAL A 290 7.20 24.56 -8.73
CA VAL A 290 8.06 23.39 -8.98
C VAL A 290 7.58 22.80 -10.31
N GLU A 291 8.44 22.76 -11.32
CA GLU A 291 8.16 22.06 -12.57
C GLU A 291 7.68 20.64 -12.29
N HIS A 292 6.51 20.30 -12.82
CA HIS A 292 6.05 18.91 -12.82
C HIS A 292 6.99 18.10 -13.71
N GLU A 293 7.50 16.99 -13.19
CA GLU A 293 8.28 16.05 -13.99
C GLU A 293 7.46 15.66 -15.23
N GLN A 294 8.08 15.75 -16.40
CA GLN A 294 7.44 15.34 -17.65
C GLN A 294 7.16 13.84 -17.59
N ALA A 295 5.94 13.46 -17.99
CA ALA A 295 5.57 12.06 -18.12
C ALA A 295 6.56 11.34 -19.06
N ALA A 296 7.13 10.24 -18.60
CA ALA A 296 8.01 9.43 -19.43
C ALA A 296 7.20 8.73 -20.52
N THR A 297 7.76 8.62 -21.71
CA THR A 297 7.09 7.96 -22.83
C THR A 297 7.19 6.45 -22.70
N LEU A 298 6.04 5.76 -22.66
CA LEU A 298 5.96 4.31 -22.66
C LEU A 298 6.10 3.76 -24.09
N GLY A 299 7.05 2.85 -24.27
CA GLY A 299 7.16 2.02 -25.49
C GLY A 299 6.01 0.98 -25.60
N PRO A 300 6.01 0.10 -26.61
CA PRO A 300 5.08 -1.02 -26.67
C PRO A 300 5.11 -1.87 -25.40
N GLN A 301 3.96 -2.47 -25.04
CA GLN A 301 3.91 -3.35 -23.86
C GLN A 301 4.65 -4.66 -24.15
N PRO A 302 5.67 -5.03 -23.35
CA PRO A 302 6.41 -6.28 -23.54
C PRO A 302 5.54 -7.51 -23.33
N GLY A 303 5.69 -8.56 -24.16
CA GLY A 303 5.02 -9.84 -24.01
C GLY A 303 3.50 -9.80 -24.16
N ALA A 304 2.93 -8.70 -24.64
CA ALA A 304 1.48 -8.56 -24.81
C ALA A 304 0.94 -9.46 -25.95
N GLY A 305 0.07 -10.40 -25.60
CA GLY A 305 -0.51 -11.37 -26.52
C GLY A 305 0.39 -12.55 -26.90
N ASP A 306 1.59 -12.61 -26.38
CA ASP A 306 2.57 -13.69 -26.58
C ASP A 306 2.33 -14.88 -25.64
N GLU A 307 3.16 -15.94 -25.78
CA GLU A 307 3.21 -17.04 -24.83
C GLU A 307 3.67 -16.54 -23.45
N PRO A 308 3.27 -17.24 -22.36
CA PRO A 308 3.67 -16.87 -21.02
C PRO A 308 5.18 -16.75 -20.83
N ILE A 309 5.62 -15.72 -20.15
CA ILE A 309 6.99 -15.58 -19.65
C ILE A 309 7.12 -16.49 -18.43
N VAL A 310 7.97 -17.49 -18.49
CA VAL A 310 8.18 -18.46 -17.41
C VAL A 310 9.50 -18.21 -16.72
N VAL A 311 9.49 -18.12 -15.41
CA VAL A 311 10.68 -17.99 -14.54
C VAL A 311 10.69 -19.15 -13.56
N HIS A 312 11.75 -19.97 -13.62
CA HIS A 312 11.91 -21.10 -12.69
C HIS A 312 12.44 -20.60 -11.34
N ARG A 313 11.71 -20.90 -10.27
CA ARG A 313 12.01 -20.47 -8.90
C ARG A 313 11.90 -21.57 -7.85
N ASP A 314 11.88 -22.84 -8.26
CA ASP A 314 11.76 -24.01 -7.39
C ASP A 314 10.63 -23.92 -6.35
N THR A 315 9.48 -23.37 -6.78
CA THR A 315 8.32 -23.19 -5.91
C THR A 315 7.45 -24.47 -5.90
N HIS A 316 6.81 -24.77 -4.77
CA HIS A 316 5.87 -25.88 -4.67
C HIS A 316 4.60 -25.71 -5.52
N GLN A 317 4.22 -24.47 -5.79
CA GLN A 317 3.08 -24.08 -6.62
C GLN A 317 3.52 -23.09 -7.67
N SER A 318 2.86 -23.11 -8.83
CA SER A 318 2.99 -22.01 -9.78
C SER A 318 2.24 -20.79 -9.28
N HIS A 319 2.93 -19.65 -9.31
CA HIS A 319 2.35 -18.33 -9.13
C HIS A 319 2.19 -17.69 -10.51
N VAL A 320 1.01 -17.16 -10.79
CA VAL A 320 0.69 -16.62 -12.12
C VAL A 320 0.10 -15.23 -11.99
N VAL A 321 0.66 -14.29 -12.73
CA VAL A 321 0.06 -12.96 -12.96
C VAL A 321 -0.21 -12.80 -14.44
N ILE A 322 -1.45 -12.42 -14.78
CA ILE A 322 -1.85 -12.01 -16.12
C ILE A 322 -2.46 -10.63 -16.06
N GLY A 323 -2.01 -9.72 -16.91
CA GLY A 323 -2.47 -8.35 -16.89
C GLY A 323 -1.83 -7.49 -17.94
N GLY A 324 -2.00 -6.18 -17.82
CA GLY A 324 -1.44 -5.22 -18.75
C GLY A 324 -1.52 -3.80 -18.25
N ARG A 325 -0.96 -2.91 -19.03
CA ARG A 325 -1.06 -1.47 -18.77
C ARG A 325 -2.51 -1.02 -18.84
N SER A 326 -2.85 -0.07 -17.98
CA SER A 326 -4.22 0.45 -17.87
C SER A 326 -4.23 1.98 -17.83
N PHE A 327 -5.29 2.53 -17.29
CA PHE A 327 -5.55 3.96 -17.33
C PHE A 327 -4.80 4.73 -16.25
N ALA A 328 -4.29 5.89 -16.64
CA ALA A 328 -3.75 6.88 -15.72
C ALA A 328 -4.78 7.31 -14.67
N ALA A 329 -4.31 7.81 -13.54
CA ALA A 329 -5.17 8.23 -12.44
C ALA A 329 -6.19 9.31 -12.83
N SER A 330 -5.90 10.17 -13.83
CA SER A 330 -6.80 11.21 -14.33
C SER A 330 -7.81 10.71 -15.37
N ASP A 331 -7.63 9.53 -15.96
CA ASP A 331 -8.47 9.01 -17.04
C ASP A 331 -9.90 8.65 -16.53
N PRO A 332 -10.97 9.13 -17.16
CA PRO A 332 -12.34 8.82 -16.75
C PRO A 332 -12.69 7.33 -16.87
N ARG A 333 -12.04 6.58 -17.76
CA ARG A 333 -12.25 5.14 -17.95
C ARG A 333 -11.74 4.28 -16.77
N ARG A 334 -10.95 4.86 -15.89
CA ARG A 334 -10.46 4.18 -14.67
C ARG A 334 -11.62 3.68 -13.79
N LEU A 335 -12.68 4.46 -13.63
CA LEU A 335 -13.81 4.06 -12.79
C LEU A 335 -14.63 2.90 -13.38
N PRO A 336 -14.99 2.87 -14.67
CA PRO A 336 -15.53 1.66 -15.32
C PRO A 336 -14.63 0.43 -15.18
N LEU A 337 -13.31 0.59 -15.30
CA LEU A 337 -12.34 -0.51 -15.06
C LEU A 337 -12.36 -0.98 -13.61
N TYR A 338 -12.50 -0.07 -12.65
CA TYR A 338 -12.63 -0.43 -11.23
C TYR A 338 -13.88 -1.27 -10.95
N VAL A 339 -15.01 -0.93 -11.57
CA VAL A 339 -16.24 -1.76 -11.51
C VAL A 339 -15.98 -3.16 -12.04
N LEU A 340 -15.28 -3.25 -13.17
CA LEU A 340 -14.94 -4.51 -13.81
C LEU A 340 -13.96 -5.33 -12.98
N ASN A 341 -12.93 -4.70 -12.42
CA ASN A 341 -11.98 -5.33 -11.50
C ASN A 341 -12.69 -5.98 -10.31
N ASN A 342 -13.59 -5.24 -9.67
CA ASN A 342 -14.37 -5.75 -8.53
C ASN A 342 -15.25 -6.95 -8.92
N LEU A 343 -15.88 -6.90 -10.07
CA LEU A 343 -16.71 -7.99 -10.59
C LEU A 343 -15.91 -9.25 -10.91
N LEU A 344 -14.70 -9.09 -11.48
CA LEU A 344 -13.86 -10.20 -11.93
C LEU A 344 -13.17 -10.89 -10.77
N GLY A 345 -12.40 -10.17 -9.99
CA GLY A 345 -11.55 -10.72 -8.94
C GLY A 345 -11.44 -9.82 -7.71
N GLY A 346 -12.45 -8.97 -7.43
CA GLY A 346 -12.52 -8.20 -6.19
C GLY A 346 -12.67 -9.07 -4.94
N PRO A 347 -12.69 -8.48 -3.74
CA PRO A 347 -12.58 -9.19 -2.46
C PRO A 347 -13.80 -10.08 -2.12
N GLY A 348 -14.87 -10.00 -2.90
CA GLY A 348 -16.05 -10.82 -2.69
C GLY A 348 -15.86 -12.28 -3.18
N MET A 349 -16.24 -13.26 -2.36
CA MET A 349 -16.22 -14.68 -2.74
C MET A 349 -17.11 -14.97 -3.97
N ASN A 350 -18.04 -14.08 -4.30
CA ASN A 350 -18.90 -14.13 -5.46
C ASN A 350 -18.29 -13.52 -6.73
N SER A 351 -17.04 -13.08 -6.69
CA SER A 351 -16.34 -12.59 -7.87
C SER A 351 -16.21 -13.69 -8.93
N ARG A 352 -16.28 -13.33 -10.22
CA ARG A 352 -16.42 -14.33 -11.30
C ARG A 352 -15.24 -15.29 -11.35
N LEU A 353 -14.04 -14.82 -11.16
CA LEU A 353 -12.83 -15.65 -11.18
C LEU A 353 -12.78 -16.57 -9.96
N ASN A 354 -13.13 -16.09 -8.76
CA ASN A 354 -13.22 -16.95 -7.58
C ASN A 354 -14.25 -18.06 -7.77
N VAL A 355 -15.44 -17.73 -8.26
CA VAL A 355 -16.48 -18.72 -8.56
C VAL A 355 -16.03 -19.70 -9.64
N SER A 356 -15.34 -19.22 -10.68
CA SER A 356 -14.89 -20.07 -11.78
C SER A 356 -13.74 -20.98 -11.38
N LEU A 357 -12.63 -20.43 -10.89
CA LEU A 357 -11.40 -21.19 -10.67
C LEU A 357 -11.42 -21.96 -9.34
N ARG A 358 -11.94 -21.34 -8.27
CA ARG A 358 -11.94 -21.91 -6.94
C ARG A 358 -13.21 -22.73 -6.66
N GLU A 359 -14.39 -22.11 -6.67
CA GLU A 359 -15.61 -22.75 -6.17
C GLU A 359 -16.07 -23.89 -7.08
N ARG A 360 -16.02 -23.70 -8.40
CA ARG A 360 -16.50 -24.73 -9.37
C ARG A 360 -15.47 -25.77 -9.72
N HIS A 361 -14.20 -25.39 -9.77
CA HIS A 361 -13.16 -26.29 -10.28
C HIS A 361 -12.12 -26.69 -9.25
N GLY A 362 -12.00 -25.99 -8.10
CA GLY A 362 -11.07 -26.32 -7.03
C GLY A 362 -9.60 -26.27 -7.43
N LEU A 363 -9.25 -25.40 -8.40
CA LEU A 363 -7.90 -25.35 -8.98
C LEU A 363 -6.97 -24.39 -8.25
N VAL A 364 -7.52 -23.39 -7.56
CA VAL A 364 -6.76 -22.34 -6.90
C VAL A 364 -7.27 -22.15 -5.46
N TYR A 365 -6.37 -21.80 -4.55
CA TYR A 365 -6.75 -21.36 -3.21
C TYR A 365 -7.13 -19.88 -3.20
N THR A 366 -6.36 -19.08 -3.90
CA THR A 366 -6.56 -17.64 -4.03
C THR A 366 -6.57 -17.24 -5.50
N VAL A 367 -7.49 -16.36 -5.87
CA VAL A 367 -7.50 -15.64 -7.12
C VAL A 367 -8.02 -14.24 -6.86
N GLU A 368 -7.26 -13.25 -7.27
CA GLU A 368 -7.58 -11.85 -7.06
C GLU A 368 -7.22 -11.00 -8.27
N SER A 369 -7.99 -9.94 -8.49
CA SER A 369 -7.67 -8.94 -9.50
C SER A 369 -7.43 -7.60 -8.83
N SER A 370 -6.36 -6.95 -9.23
CA SER A 370 -5.95 -5.65 -8.71
C SER A 370 -5.72 -4.64 -9.82
N MET A 371 -5.71 -3.37 -9.45
CA MET A 371 -5.36 -2.29 -10.35
C MET A 371 -4.68 -1.16 -9.58
N ALA A 372 -3.61 -0.62 -10.15
CA ALA A 372 -2.99 0.62 -9.72
C ALA A 372 -3.07 1.67 -10.82
N SER A 373 -3.16 2.94 -10.44
CA SER A 373 -3.22 4.06 -11.39
C SER A 373 -2.25 5.13 -10.95
N TYR A 374 -1.25 5.34 -11.77
CA TYR A 374 -0.19 6.33 -11.63
C TYR A 374 -0.56 7.65 -12.31
N GLY A 375 0.27 8.65 -12.17
CA GLY A 375 0.03 9.97 -12.76
C GLY A 375 -0.21 9.96 -14.27
N ASP A 376 0.47 9.10 -15.00
CA ASP A 376 0.52 9.04 -16.47
C ASP A 376 0.10 7.68 -17.07
N THR A 377 -0.03 6.64 -16.26
CA THR A 377 -0.36 5.28 -16.70
C THR A 377 -1.07 4.50 -15.58
N GLY A 378 -1.25 3.20 -15.76
CA GLY A 378 -1.74 2.29 -14.74
C GLY A 378 -1.42 0.85 -15.08
N VAL A 379 -1.73 -0.04 -14.16
CA VAL A 379 -1.69 -1.49 -14.33
C VAL A 379 -3.02 -2.10 -13.89
N TRP A 380 -3.45 -3.12 -14.59
CA TRP A 380 -4.47 -4.05 -14.16
C TRP A 380 -3.90 -5.45 -14.26
N CYS A 381 -4.10 -6.27 -13.23
CA CYS A 381 -3.68 -7.66 -13.27
C CYS A 381 -4.59 -8.57 -12.47
N THR A 382 -4.49 -9.87 -12.76
CA THR A 382 -5.07 -10.95 -11.96
C THR A 382 -3.95 -11.90 -11.57
N TYR A 383 -3.89 -12.21 -10.28
CA TYR A 383 -3.00 -13.20 -9.70
C TYR A 383 -3.77 -14.46 -9.30
N PHE A 384 -3.15 -15.62 -9.43
CA PHE A 384 -3.59 -16.87 -8.79
C PHE A 384 -2.40 -17.80 -8.53
N GLY A 385 -2.53 -18.64 -7.48
CA GLY A 385 -1.63 -19.75 -7.20
C GLY A 385 -2.32 -21.09 -7.49
N CYS A 386 -1.65 -22.02 -8.18
CA CYS A 386 -2.18 -23.33 -8.50
C CYS A 386 -1.06 -24.38 -8.61
N ASP A 387 -1.43 -25.66 -8.73
CA ASP A 387 -0.46 -26.70 -9.06
C ASP A 387 0.11 -26.50 -10.47
N ASN A 388 1.40 -26.83 -10.66
CA ASN A 388 2.12 -26.62 -11.92
C ASN A 388 1.40 -27.24 -13.14
N SER A 389 0.78 -28.41 -12.94
CA SER A 389 -0.01 -29.10 -13.98
C SER A 389 -1.29 -28.38 -14.39
N ASP A 390 -1.83 -27.51 -13.55
CA ASP A 390 -3.11 -26.84 -13.73
C ASP A 390 -3.03 -25.43 -14.34
N VAL A 391 -1.83 -24.86 -14.47
CA VAL A 391 -1.60 -23.49 -15.02
C VAL A 391 -2.36 -23.26 -16.34
N LYS A 392 -2.18 -24.16 -17.32
CA LYS A 392 -2.85 -24.05 -18.64
C LYS A 392 -4.38 -24.12 -18.54
N ARG A 393 -4.91 -24.88 -17.57
CA ARG A 393 -6.35 -24.98 -17.33
C ARG A 393 -6.89 -23.72 -16.67
N CYS A 394 -6.19 -23.21 -15.67
CA CYS A 394 -6.53 -21.95 -15.02
C CYS A 394 -6.53 -20.78 -16.00
N LEU A 395 -5.50 -20.65 -16.82
CA LEU A 395 -5.42 -19.59 -17.85
C LEU A 395 -6.57 -19.66 -18.86
N ARG A 396 -6.99 -20.87 -19.28
CA ARG A 396 -8.15 -21.02 -20.18
C ARG A 396 -9.46 -20.58 -19.53
N LEU A 397 -9.69 -20.96 -18.27
CA LEU A 397 -10.90 -20.58 -17.54
C LEU A 397 -10.92 -19.07 -17.27
N LEU A 398 -9.79 -18.50 -16.85
CA LEU A 398 -9.63 -17.07 -16.67
C LEU A 398 -9.91 -16.33 -17.98
N ARG A 399 -9.29 -16.74 -19.08
CA ARG A 399 -9.52 -16.12 -20.39
C ARG A 399 -11.00 -16.18 -20.80
N HIS A 400 -11.67 -17.28 -20.54
CA HIS A 400 -13.11 -17.42 -20.81
C HIS A 400 -13.94 -16.37 -20.06
N GLU A 401 -13.64 -16.13 -18.78
CA GLU A 401 -14.35 -15.09 -18.00
C GLU A 401 -14.02 -13.66 -18.49
N LEU A 402 -12.77 -13.40 -18.92
CA LEU A 402 -12.40 -12.12 -19.52
C LEU A 402 -13.07 -11.91 -20.88
N ASP A 403 -13.14 -12.94 -21.75
CA ASP A 403 -13.81 -12.84 -23.04
C ASP A 403 -15.30 -12.48 -22.89
N ARG A 404 -15.97 -13.03 -21.89
CA ARG A 404 -17.39 -12.72 -21.61
C ARG A 404 -17.66 -11.24 -21.34
N VAL A 405 -16.71 -10.51 -20.77
CA VAL A 405 -16.87 -9.07 -20.50
C VAL A 405 -16.31 -8.18 -21.63
N VAL A 406 -15.46 -8.72 -22.49
CA VAL A 406 -14.95 -8.06 -23.69
C VAL A 406 -15.95 -8.14 -24.85
N ASP A 407 -16.68 -9.28 -24.95
CA ASP A 407 -17.58 -9.55 -26.07
C ASP A 407 -18.96 -8.92 -25.90
N ALA A 408 -19.46 -8.80 -24.66
CA ALA A 408 -20.80 -8.32 -24.38
C ALA A 408 -20.87 -7.37 -23.15
N PRO A 409 -21.73 -6.36 -23.19
CA PRO A 409 -21.94 -5.47 -22.07
C PRO A 409 -22.57 -6.20 -20.87
N LEU A 410 -22.32 -5.70 -19.67
CA LEU A 410 -23.04 -6.15 -18.48
C LEU A 410 -24.54 -5.85 -18.62
N SER A 411 -25.39 -6.78 -18.15
CA SER A 411 -26.80 -6.43 -18.00
C SER A 411 -26.99 -5.32 -16.97
N PRO A 412 -28.05 -4.49 -17.07
CA PRO A 412 -28.32 -3.46 -16.08
C PRO A 412 -28.35 -3.98 -14.63
N GLY A 413 -28.92 -5.19 -14.43
CA GLY A 413 -28.96 -5.83 -13.11
C GLY A 413 -27.58 -6.20 -12.58
N GLN A 414 -26.68 -6.69 -13.43
CA GLN A 414 -25.29 -7.04 -13.05
C GLN A 414 -24.50 -5.78 -12.67
N LEU A 415 -24.63 -4.71 -13.45
CA LEU A 415 -23.96 -3.44 -13.16
C LEU A 415 -24.47 -2.85 -11.83
N GLN A 416 -25.78 -2.83 -11.60
CA GLN A 416 -26.35 -2.32 -10.35
C GLN A 416 -25.93 -3.18 -9.13
N ALA A 417 -25.80 -4.49 -9.30
CA ALA A 417 -25.29 -5.36 -8.24
C ALA A 417 -23.83 -5.03 -7.91
N ALA A 418 -22.97 -4.86 -8.94
CA ALA A 418 -21.57 -4.48 -8.75
C ALA A 418 -21.43 -3.11 -8.06
N LYS A 419 -22.20 -2.10 -8.48
CA LYS A 419 -22.21 -0.77 -7.85
C LYS A 419 -22.59 -0.83 -6.36
N ARG A 420 -23.66 -1.58 -6.02
CA ARG A 420 -24.06 -1.77 -4.60
C ARG A 420 -22.99 -2.47 -3.78
N GLN A 421 -22.33 -3.49 -4.35
CA GLN A 421 -21.25 -4.22 -3.69
C GLN A 421 -20.07 -3.29 -3.40
N ILE A 422 -19.63 -2.50 -4.38
CA ILE A 422 -18.54 -1.52 -4.24
C ILE A 422 -18.86 -0.50 -3.14
N LEU A 423 -20.06 0.08 -3.14
CA LEU A 423 -20.45 1.05 -2.12
C LEU A 423 -20.50 0.45 -0.71
N GLY A 424 -20.93 -0.81 -0.59
CA GLY A 424 -20.91 -1.53 0.68
C GLY A 424 -19.47 -1.79 1.19
N GLN A 425 -18.61 -2.26 0.31
CA GLN A 425 -17.19 -2.50 0.61
C GLN A 425 -16.49 -1.20 1.02
N LEU A 426 -16.71 -0.13 0.28
CA LEU A 426 -16.11 1.18 0.58
C LEU A 426 -16.58 1.73 1.95
N ALA A 427 -17.87 1.53 2.29
CA ALA A 427 -18.39 1.93 3.59
C ALA A 427 -17.71 1.18 4.73
N ILE A 428 -17.48 -0.13 4.57
CA ILE A 428 -16.77 -0.96 5.55
C ILE A 428 -15.29 -0.53 5.65
N THR A 429 -14.63 -0.27 4.52
CA THR A 429 -13.23 0.19 4.49
C THR A 429 -13.05 1.50 5.24
N TYR A 430 -13.93 2.47 5.02
CA TYR A 430 -13.84 3.79 5.64
C TYR A 430 -14.41 3.87 7.07
N ASP A 431 -14.92 2.78 7.61
CA ASP A 431 -15.13 2.61 9.05
C ASP A 431 -13.78 2.45 9.79
N ASN A 432 -12.74 2.01 9.09
CA ASN A 432 -11.35 2.11 9.56
C ASN A 432 -10.86 3.55 9.39
N HIS A 433 -10.69 4.24 10.50
CA HIS A 433 -10.31 5.65 10.55
C HIS A 433 -8.89 5.92 10.07
N GLU A 434 -7.97 4.97 10.27
CA GLU A 434 -6.59 5.06 9.77
C GLU A 434 -6.58 5.02 8.24
N THR A 435 -7.21 4.01 7.65
CA THR A 435 -7.34 3.87 6.20
C THR A 435 -7.96 5.12 5.57
N LEU A 436 -9.06 5.64 6.17
CA LEU A 436 -9.69 6.87 5.70
C LEU A 436 -8.72 8.05 5.73
N ALA A 437 -7.96 8.21 6.83
CA ALA A 437 -7.01 9.33 6.98
C ALA A 437 -5.90 9.28 5.92
N LEU A 438 -5.30 8.11 5.72
CA LEU A 438 -4.26 7.85 4.73
C LEU A 438 -4.75 8.11 3.30
N ASP A 439 -5.89 7.56 2.93
CA ASP A 439 -6.49 7.73 1.60
C ASP A 439 -6.84 9.20 1.31
N MET A 440 -7.39 9.92 2.29
CA MET A 440 -7.68 11.34 2.16
C MET A 440 -6.40 12.18 1.98
N GLY A 441 -5.34 11.87 2.72
CA GLY A 441 -4.03 12.52 2.58
C GLY A 441 -3.42 12.30 1.21
N ARG A 442 -3.36 11.06 0.74
CA ARG A 442 -2.83 10.68 -0.58
C ARG A 442 -3.68 11.25 -1.72
N ALA A 443 -5.01 11.15 -1.63
CA ALA A 443 -5.91 11.73 -2.63
C ALA A 443 -5.77 13.26 -2.70
N CYS A 444 -5.53 13.93 -1.56
CA CYS A 444 -5.23 15.35 -1.53
C CYS A 444 -3.89 15.67 -2.21
N LEU A 445 -2.83 14.88 -1.95
CA LEU A 445 -1.52 15.05 -2.59
C LEU A 445 -1.63 15.01 -4.11
N HIS A 446 -2.30 14.02 -4.63
CA HIS A 446 -2.44 13.79 -6.08
C HIS A 446 -3.61 14.55 -6.72
N ASN A 447 -4.22 15.52 -6.03
CA ASN A 447 -5.36 16.32 -6.50
C ASN A 447 -6.57 15.48 -6.96
N ARG A 448 -6.79 14.33 -6.32
CA ARG A 448 -7.87 13.37 -6.66
C ARG A 448 -9.02 13.35 -5.64
N LEU A 449 -8.90 14.11 -4.54
CA LEU A 449 -9.81 14.06 -3.39
C LEU A 449 -11.28 14.21 -3.77
N GLU A 450 -11.62 15.26 -4.51
CA GLU A 450 -13.01 15.53 -4.93
C GLU A 450 -13.56 14.41 -5.82
N ARG A 451 -12.74 13.92 -6.75
CA ARG A 451 -13.13 12.92 -7.73
C ARG A 451 -13.25 11.53 -7.14
N ASP A 452 -12.23 11.09 -6.39
CA ASP A 452 -12.08 9.68 -6.03
C ASP A 452 -12.66 9.35 -4.64
N ILE A 453 -12.92 10.35 -3.80
CA ILE A 453 -13.51 10.15 -2.48
C ILE A 453 -14.84 10.88 -2.33
N ILE A 454 -14.84 12.20 -2.48
CA ILE A 454 -16.01 13.04 -2.16
C ILE A 454 -17.17 12.80 -3.14
N HIS A 455 -16.88 12.75 -4.44
CA HIS A 455 -17.87 12.52 -5.51
C HIS A 455 -17.83 11.10 -6.08
N PHE A 456 -17.16 10.16 -5.42
CA PHE A 456 -17.02 8.80 -5.92
C PHE A 456 -18.37 8.12 -6.17
N ARG A 457 -19.31 8.24 -5.23
CA ARG A 457 -20.63 7.64 -5.34
C ARG A 457 -21.41 8.20 -6.54
N GLU A 458 -21.44 9.52 -6.69
CA GLU A 458 -22.16 10.18 -7.80
C GLU A 458 -21.59 9.72 -9.14
N ARG A 459 -20.27 9.71 -9.27
CA ARG A 459 -19.59 9.23 -10.48
C ARG A 459 -19.79 7.74 -10.74
N LEU A 460 -19.81 6.91 -9.68
CA LEU A 460 -20.09 5.48 -9.83
C LEU A 460 -21.50 5.23 -10.36
N GLU A 461 -22.50 6.02 -9.91
CA GLU A 461 -23.87 5.91 -10.42
C GLU A 461 -23.98 6.31 -11.90
N GLU A 462 -23.12 7.18 -12.41
CA GLU A 462 -23.07 7.59 -13.82
C GLU A 462 -22.49 6.53 -14.76
N VAL A 463 -21.72 5.55 -14.23
CA VAL A 463 -21.13 4.48 -15.06
C VAL A 463 -22.22 3.66 -15.75
N ARG A 464 -22.10 3.47 -17.06
CA ARG A 464 -23.01 2.70 -17.90
C ARG A 464 -22.40 1.37 -18.33
N PRO A 465 -23.21 0.39 -18.77
CA PRO A 465 -22.72 -0.89 -19.29
C PRO A 465 -21.73 -0.73 -20.46
N GLU A 466 -21.94 0.26 -21.32
CA GLU A 466 -21.11 0.56 -22.48
C GLU A 466 -19.72 1.07 -22.05
N ASP A 467 -19.66 1.87 -20.99
CA ASP A 467 -18.40 2.39 -20.44
C ASP A 467 -17.55 1.25 -19.89
N VAL A 468 -18.17 0.28 -19.22
CA VAL A 468 -17.51 -0.95 -18.69
C VAL A 468 -17.03 -1.84 -19.84
N LEU A 469 -17.85 -2.02 -20.89
CA LEU A 469 -17.47 -2.78 -22.07
C LEU A 469 -16.28 -2.16 -22.80
N GLN A 470 -16.27 -0.83 -22.94
CA GLN A 470 -15.16 -0.14 -23.58
C GLN A 470 -13.88 -0.29 -22.76
N ALA A 471 -13.94 -0.12 -21.43
CA ALA A 471 -12.78 -0.35 -20.55
C ALA A 471 -12.28 -1.79 -20.63
N ALA A 472 -13.19 -2.78 -20.71
CA ALA A 472 -12.82 -4.17 -20.90
C ALA A 472 -12.06 -4.41 -22.21
N ARG A 473 -12.55 -3.85 -23.31
CA ARG A 473 -11.90 -3.97 -24.63
C ARG A 473 -10.53 -3.30 -24.68
N ASP A 474 -10.42 -2.12 -24.06
CA ASP A 474 -9.17 -1.36 -24.02
C ASP A 474 -8.07 -2.08 -23.21
N VAL A 475 -8.43 -2.76 -22.11
CA VAL A 475 -7.46 -3.34 -21.17
C VAL A 475 -7.38 -4.86 -21.25
N LEU A 476 -8.52 -5.58 -21.29
CA LEU A 476 -8.57 -7.04 -21.16
C LEU A 476 -8.52 -7.79 -22.49
N GLY A 477 -8.40 -7.08 -23.61
CA GLY A 477 -8.23 -7.69 -24.92
C GLY A 477 -6.99 -8.59 -24.93
N LYS A 478 -7.07 -9.79 -25.56
CA LYS A 478 -5.96 -10.78 -25.55
C LYS A 478 -4.61 -10.17 -25.95
N LYS A 479 -4.63 -9.24 -26.89
CA LYS A 479 -3.42 -8.57 -27.41
C LYS A 479 -2.82 -7.54 -26.44
N ASN A 480 -3.51 -7.23 -25.35
CA ASN A 480 -3.11 -6.23 -24.37
C ASN A 480 -2.59 -6.86 -23.07
N LEU A 481 -2.60 -8.19 -22.96
CA LEU A 481 -2.25 -8.90 -21.75
C LEU A 481 -0.90 -9.61 -21.90
N THR A 482 -0.08 -9.43 -20.90
CA THR A 482 1.17 -10.16 -20.64
C THR A 482 0.91 -11.20 -19.56
N THR A 483 1.52 -12.36 -19.64
CA THR A 483 1.43 -13.42 -18.61
C THR A 483 2.81 -13.72 -18.07
N LEU A 484 2.97 -13.70 -16.76
CA LEU A 484 4.17 -14.11 -16.02
C LEU A 484 3.82 -15.32 -15.15
N VAL A 485 4.69 -16.32 -15.15
CA VAL A 485 4.56 -17.54 -14.37
C VAL A 485 5.85 -17.79 -13.62
N PHE A 486 5.78 -17.95 -12.32
CA PHE A 486 6.82 -18.53 -11.47
C PHE A 486 6.50 -20.01 -11.22
N GLU A 487 7.43 -20.92 -11.50
CA GLU A 487 7.29 -22.36 -11.30
C GLU A 487 8.59 -23.02 -10.80
#